data_aec1a2ca92a9abdab98f19804a69de0c
#
_entry.id   aec1a2ca92a9abdab98f19804a69de0c
#
_cell.length_a   1.000
_cell.length_b   1.000
_cell.length_c   1.000
_cell.angle_alpha   90.00
_cell.angle_beta   90.00
_cell.angle_gamma   90.00
#
_symmetry.space_group_name_H-M   'P 1'
#
loop_
_entity.id
_entity.type
_entity.pdbx_description
1 polymer ?
#
loop_
_entity_poly.entity_id
_entity_poly.type
_entity_poly.pdbx_seq_one_letter_code
_entity_poly.pdbx_strand_id
1 'polypeptide(L)'
;MTNSIIMIEHEMKLKLELDNLVVLCGDQRVTYPLNKIECIVLDNMNASITGRLLSKLAEENICLITTDKKHLPIGIYSPYYGYSRSSKMLGAQIEFSRCGGQLWTDIVRSKIINQAKTLELLNFDSRVVDNLISYANSVEIDDLSNKESFAAKVYFNELMGVTFSRGNEEILINGALDYAYAIIRSMIAKVGIGCGLNMHLGIHHKNEYNDYNLADDLIEPFRPIVDLYVYKLMEGEEFFSSSHRKDIINLLYKKILYKGLNIDIGQAIVEYVKSFAKLVRENENTIEYPNVENVEFADERFVFDHYIDDYIFTEVERDEL
;
A
#
# COMPACT_ATOMS: atom_id res chain seq x y z
N MET A 1 14.82 -12.82 5.59
CA MET A 1 15.54 -12.10 4.51
C MET A 1 14.50 -11.20 3.87
N THR A 2 14.73 -9.92 3.89
CA THR A 2 13.82 -8.93 3.32
C THR A 2 13.92 -9.01 1.80
N ASN A 3 12.81 -9.24 1.12
CA ASN A 3 12.77 -9.21 -0.34
C ASN A 3 12.71 -7.74 -0.80
N SER A 4 13.39 -7.43 -1.90
CA SER A 4 13.52 -6.06 -2.41
C SER A 4 12.37 -5.69 -3.35
N ILE A 5 11.99 -4.41 -3.34
CA ILE A 5 11.15 -3.80 -4.36
C ILE A 5 12.08 -3.06 -5.32
N ILE A 6 11.94 -3.31 -6.62
CA ILE A 6 12.77 -2.69 -7.65
C ILE A 6 11.93 -1.67 -8.41
N MET A 7 12.35 -0.42 -8.43
CA MET A 7 11.73 0.65 -9.20
C MET A 7 12.52 0.90 -10.50
N ILE A 8 11.83 0.99 -11.63
CA ILE A 8 12.40 1.24 -12.96
C ILE A 8 11.92 2.60 -13.44
N GLU A 9 12.76 3.62 -13.33
CA GLU A 9 12.42 5.02 -13.62
C GLU A 9 12.85 5.48 -15.01
N HIS A 10 13.79 4.76 -15.65
CA HIS A 10 14.33 5.13 -16.94
C HIS A 10 13.97 4.13 -18.03
N GLU A 11 14.19 4.51 -19.29
CA GLU A 11 14.09 3.58 -20.41
C GLU A 11 15.13 2.48 -20.27
N MET A 12 14.67 1.30 -19.85
CA MET A 12 15.50 0.14 -19.55
C MET A 12 14.91 -1.11 -20.18
N LYS A 13 15.77 -2.08 -20.45
CA LYS A 13 15.34 -3.39 -20.92
C LYS A 13 15.52 -4.44 -19.84
N LEU A 14 14.40 -5.09 -19.48
CA LEU A 14 14.34 -6.14 -18.47
C LEU A 14 14.24 -7.51 -19.15
N LYS A 15 15.13 -8.43 -18.77
CA LYS A 15 15.14 -9.80 -19.26
C LYS A 15 15.51 -10.81 -18.18
N LEU A 16 15.21 -12.08 -18.43
CA LEU A 16 15.58 -13.20 -17.56
C LEU A 16 16.88 -13.83 -18.03
N GLU A 17 17.83 -14.04 -17.14
CA GLU A 17 19.02 -14.88 -17.35
C GLU A 17 19.36 -15.66 -16.06
N LEU A 18 19.44 -17.00 -16.17
CA LEU A 18 19.82 -17.90 -15.06
C LEU A 18 19.11 -17.57 -13.72
N ASP A 19 17.77 -17.49 -13.77
CA ASP A 19 16.91 -17.16 -12.63
C ASP A 19 17.19 -15.77 -11.99
N ASN A 20 17.80 -14.87 -12.74
CA ASN A 20 18.01 -13.50 -12.33
C ASN A 20 17.24 -12.54 -13.25
N LEU A 21 16.75 -11.45 -12.65
CA LEU A 21 16.39 -10.25 -13.38
C LEU A 21 17.67 -9.58 -13.87
N VAL A 22 17.78 -9.37 -15.17
CA VAL A 22 18.85 -8.56 -15.77
C VAL A 22 18.22 -7.26 -16.28
N VAL A 23 18.73 -6.14 -15.80
CA VAL A 23 18.35 -4.79 -16.23
C VAL A 23 19.48 -4.22 -17.09
N LEU A 24 19.14 -3.73 -18.26
CA LEU A 24 20.06 -3.11 -19.21
C LEU A 24 19.66 -1.65 -19.44
N CYS A 25 20.63 -0.73 -19.28
CA CYS A 25 20.51 0.68 -19.58
C CYS A 25 21.75 1.10 -20.39
N GLY A 26 21.60 1.34 -21.69
CA GLY A 26 22.77 1.54 -22.58
C GLY A 26 23.76 0.38 -22.46
N ASP A 27 25.01 0.69 -22.12
CA ASP A 27 26.07 -0.31 -21.91
C ASP A 27 26.13 -0.87 -20.49
N GLN A 28 25.33 -0.34 -19.59
CA GLN A 28 25.28 -0.81 -18.20
C GLN A 28 24.38 -2.02 -18.06
N ARG A 29 24.81 -2.94 -17.21
CA ARG A 29 24.10 -4.17 -16.88
C ARG A 29 24.10 -4.41 -15.39
N VAL A 30 22.92 -4.58 -14.81
CA VAL A 30 22.74 -4.97 -13.40
C VAL A 30 21.94 -6.27 -13.34
N THR A 31 22.24 -7.10 -12.34
CA THR A 31 21.65 -8.43 -12.19
C THR A 31 21.17 -8.63 -10.76
N TYR A 32 19.90 -9.04 -10.61
CA TYR A 32 19.26 -9.30 -9.31
C TYR A 32 18.69 -10.71 -9.26
N PRO A 33 18.98 -11.51 -8.23
CA PRO A 33 18.35 -12.81 -8.03
C PRO A 33 16.83 -12.65 -7.84
N LEU A 34 16.03 -13.38 -8.63
CA LEU A 34 14.57 -13.28 -8.57
C LEU A 34 14.02 -13.65 -7.19
N ASN A 35 14.62 -14.61 -6.50
CA ASN A 35 14.18 -15.04 -5.17
C ASN A 35 14.38 -13.99 -4.06
N LYS A 36 14.97 -12.85 -4.40
CA LYS A 36 15.12 -11.68 -3.51
C LYS A 36 14.25 -10.51 -3.93
N ILE A 37 13.43 -10.67 -4.95
CA ILE A 37 12.54 -9.63 -5.44
C ILE A 37 11.12 -9.94 -4.98
N GLU A 38 10.47 -8.96 -4.37
CA GLU A 38 9.06 -9.05 -4.01
C GLU A 38 8.16 -8.43 -5.06
N CYS A 39 8.57 -7.27 -5.56
CA CYS A 39 7.79 -6.49 -6.52
C CYS A 39 8.72 -5.72 -7.44
N ILE A 40 8.28 -5.49 -8.68
CA ILE A 40 8.90 -4.57 -9.62
C ILE A 40 7.89 -3.47 -9.94
N VAL A 41 8.28 -2.21 -9.80
CA VAL A 41 7.48 -1.05 -10.21
C VAL A 41 8.07 -0.48 -11.49
N LEU A 42 7.32 -0.57 -12.60
CA LEU A 42 7.69 0.08 -13.85
C LEU A 42 7.15 1.52 -13.83
N ASP A 43 7.99 2.45 -13.41
CA ASP A 43 7.65 3.88 -13.35
C ASP A 43 8.04 4.64 -14.62
N ASN A 44 8.46 3.92 -15.66
CA ASN A 44 8.76 4.46 -16.98
C ASN A 44 8.01 3.68 -18.06
N MET A 45 7.20 4.40 -18.85
CA MET A 45 6.35 3.81 -19.89
C MET A 45 7.15 3.26 -21.10
N ASN A 46 8.41 3.67 -21.27
CA ASN A 46 9.28 3.19 -22.35
C ASN A 46 10.15 1.98 -21.92
N ALA A 47 10.04 1.54 -20.66
CA ALA A 47 10.72 0.32 -20.22
C ALA A 47 10.21 -0.90 -21.00
N SER A 48 11.10 -1.78 -21.40
CA SER A 48 10.74 -3.00 -22.12
C SER A 48 11.02 -4.25 -21.30
N ILE A 49 10.10 -5.22 -21.35
CA ILE A 49 10.20 -6.47 -20.60
C ILE A 49 9.98 -7.66 -21.54
N THR A 50 10.76 -8.72 -21.37
CA THR A 50 10.61 -9.93 -22.19
C THR A 50 9.49 -10.83 -21.65
N GLY A 51 8.75 -11.48 -22.56
CA GLY A 51 7.71 -12.46 -22.17
C GLY A 51 8.26 -13.61 -21.32
N ARG A 52 9.52 -14.02 -21.53
CA ARG A 52 10.18 -15.03 -20.68
C ARG A 52 10.33 -14.55 -19.22
N LEU A 53 10.69 -13.28 -19.03
CA LEU A 53 10.76 -12.71 -17.68
C LEU A 53 9.36 -12.62 -17.06
N LEU A 54 8.34 -12.15 -17.81
CA LEU A 54 6.96 -12.10 -17.32
C LEU A 54 6.47 -13.47 -16.83
N SER A 55 6.70 -14.53 -17.63
CA SER A 55 6.34 -15.90 -17.23
C SER A 55 7.02 -16.30 -15.93
N LYS A 56 8.33 -16.01 -15.80
CA LYS A 56 9.08 -16.35 -14.58
C LYS A 56 8.65 -15.54 -13.36
N LEU A 57 8.31 -14.27 -13.53
CA LEU A 57 7.74 -13.44 -12.44
C LEU A 57 6.44 -14.05 -11.91
N ALA A 58 5.57 -14.54 -12.81
CA ALA A 58 4.35 -15.23 -12.41
C ALA A 58 4.62 -16.55 -11.67
N GLU A 59 5.57 -17.37 -12.14
CA GLU A 59 5.97 -18.61 -11.46
C GLU A 59 6.49 -18.36 -10.05
N GLU A 60 7.30 -17.33 -9.85
CA GLU A 60 7.90 -16.96 -8.55
C GLU A 60 6.98 -16.09 -7.69
N ASN A 61 5.75 -15.79 -8.15
CA ASN A 61 4.79 -14.90 -7.47
C ASN A 61 5.36 -13.49 -7.21
N ILE A 62 6.17 -12.98 -8.13
CA ILE A 62 6.71 -11.62 -8.10
C ILE A 62 5.72 -10.68 -8.78
N CYS A 63 5.27 -9.65 -8.06
CA CYS A 63 4.37 -8.63 -8.58
C CYS A 63 5.08 -7.70 -9.55
N LEU A 64 4.40 -7.31 -10.65
CA LEU A 64 4.83 -6.21 -11.50
C LEU A 64 3.72 -5.16 -11.50
N ILE A 65 4.05 -3.94 -11.09
CA ILE A 65 3.17 -2.78 -11.09
C ILE A 65 3.57 -1.88 -12.25
N THR A 66 2.60 -1.41 -13.02
CA THR A 66 2.82 -0.41 -14.07
C THR A 66 2.14 0.90 -13.69
N THR A 67 2.74 2.03 -14.07
CA THR A 67 2.23 3.36 -13.78
C THR A 67 1.73 4.07 -15.06
N ASP A 68 0.92 5.11 -14.86
CA ASP A 68 0.48 6.02 -15.92
C ASP A 68 1.46 7.21 -16.11
N LYS A 69 1.05 8.20 -16.93
CA LYS A 69 1.82 9.43 -17.19
C LYS A 69 2.00 10.32 -15.95
N LYS A 70 1.15 10.13 -14.93
CA LYS A 70 1.21 10.84 -13.65
C LYS A 70 1.99 10.03 -12.60
N HIS A 71 2.62 8.93 -13.03
CA HIS A 71 3.30 7.96 -12.19
C HIS A 71 2.40 7.23 -11.18
N LEU A 72 1.07 7.24 -11.38
CA LEU A 72 0.12 6.51 -10.54
C LEU A 72 0.03 5.05 -10.97
N PRO A 73 0.07 4.08 -10.06
CA PRO A 73 -0.14 2.67 -10.38
C PRO A 73 -1.50 2.44 -11.03
N ILE A 74 -1.50 1.89 -12.27
CA ILE A 74 -2.71 1.61 -13.05
C ILE A 74 -2.85 0.15 -13.45
N GLY A 75 -1.81 -0.64 -13.32
CA GLY A 75 -1.83 -2.06 -13.70
C GLY A 75 -1.02 -2.92 -12.76
N ILE A 76 -1.53 -4.13 -12.52
CA ILE A 76 -0.82 -5.18 -11.77
C ILE A 76 -0.74 -6.42 -12.64
N TYR A 77 0.47 -6.92 -12.84
CA TYR A 77 0.69 -8.25 -13.38
C TYR A 77 0.91 -9.23 -12.24
N SER A 78 0.13 -10.27 -12.19
CA SER A 78 0.18 -11.31 -11.17
C SER A 78 -0.09 -12.69 -11.80
N PRO A 79 0.23 -13.80 -11.10
CA PRO A 79 -0.05 -15.14 -11.61
C PRO A 79 -1.52 -15.37 -11.94
N TYR A 80 -1.79 -16.02 -13.07
CA TYR A 80 -3.15 -16.44 -13.44
C TYR A 80 -3.68 -17.54 -12.52
N TYR A 81 -2.79 -18.43 -12.07
CA TYR A 81 -3.08 -19.54 -11.15
C TYR A 81 -2.32 -19.33 -9.84
N GLY A 82 -2.83 -18.48 -8.95
CA GLY A 82 -2.15 -18.19 -7.68
C GLY A 82 -2.47 -19.16 -6.53
N TYR A 83 -3.65 -19.83 -6.58
CA TYR A 83 -4.15 -20.64 -5.46
C TYR A 83 -4.92 -21.87 -5.94
N SER A 84 -4.48 -23.06 -5.54
CA SER A 84 -5.06 -24.33 -6.00
C SER A 84 -6.51 -24.61 -5.54
N ARG A 85 -7.04 -23.81 -4.61
CA ARG A 85 -8.40 -23.92 -4.05
C ARG A 85 -9.23 -22.66 -4.26
N SER A 86 -8.97 -21.89 -5.30
CA SER A 86 -9.64 -20.61 -5.59
C SER A 86 -11.17 -20.71 -5.61
N SER A 87 -11.73 -21.79 -6.18
CA SER A 87 -13.20 -22.01 -6.22
C SER A 87 -13.80 -22.17 -4.81
N LYS A 88 -13.10 -22.89 -3.90
CA LYS A 88 -13.57 -23.06 -2.51
C LYS A 88 -13.46 -21.74 -1.75
N MET A 89 -12.37 -20.98 -1.97
CA MET A 89 -12.18 -19.66 -1.36
C MET A 89 -13.25 -18.68 -1.85
N LEU A 90 -13.56 -18.66 -3.14
CA LEU A 90 -14.61 -17.83 -3.71
C LEU A 90 -15.98 -18.12 -3.09
N GLY A 91 -16.35 -19.40 -2.92
CA GLY A 91 -17.57 -19.80 -2.23
C GLY A 91 -17.64 -19.27 -0.80
N ALA A 92 -16.56 -19.46 -0.02
CA ALA A 92 -16.47 -18.95 1.34
C ALA A 92 -16.54 -17.41 1.39
N GLN A 93 -15.90 -16.72 0.46
CA GLN A 93 -15.93 -15.25 0.38
C GLN A 93 -17.31 -14.72 0.04
N ILE A 94 -18.08 -15.37 -0.85
CA ILE A 94 -19.45 -15.01 -1.16
C ILE A 94 -20.35 -15.16 0.09
N GLU A 95 -20.20 -16.23 0.84
CA GLU A 95 -20.92 -16.42 2.11
C GLU A 95 -20.52 -15.35 3.13
N PHE A 96 -19.23 -15.11 3.28
CA PHE A 96 -18.69 -14.13 4.20
C PHE A 96 -19.13 -12.69 3.87
N SER A 97 -19.21 -12.30 2.59
CA SER A 97 -19.63 -10.96 2.17
C SER A 97 -21.09 -10.62 2.56
N ARG A 98 -21.90 -11.63 2.91
CA ARG A 98 -23.28 -11.45 3.37
C ARG A 98 -23.39 -11.14 4.86
N CYS A 99 -22.36 -11.43 5.64
CA CYS A 99 -22.31 -11.24 7.10
C CYS A 99 -21.12 -10.42 7.58
N GLY A 100 -20.39 -9.79 6.67
CA GLY A 100 -19.15 -9.04 6.96
C GLY A 100 -19.33 -7.69 7.68
N GLY A 101 -20.56 -7.28 8.00
CA GLY A 101 -20.82 -5.96 8.59
C GLY A 101 -20.10 -5.70 9.92
N GLN A 102 -19.94 -6.73 10.77
CA GLN A 102 -19.16 -6.58 12.00
C GLN A 102 -17.67 -6.33 11.70
N LEU A 103 -17.10 -7.03 10.72
CA LEU A 103 -15.71 -6.83 10.32
C LEU A 103 -15.50 -5.43 9.73
N TRP A 104 -16.46 -4.95 8.91
CA TRP A 104 -16.40 -3.58 8.42
C TRP A 104 -16.41 -2.55 9.56
N THR A 105 -17.28 -2.75 10.54
CA THR A 105 -17.33 -1.93 11.77
C THR A 105 -15.95 -1.86 12.44
N ASP A 106 -15.27 -3.00 12.57
CA ASP A 106 -13.95 -3.06 13.23
C ASP A 106 -12.85 -2.42 12.38
N ILE A 107 -12.90 -2.56 11.05
CA ILE A 107 -12.01 -1.86 10.10
C ILE A 107 -12.17 -0.34 10.23
N VAL A 108 -13.40 0.16 10.15
CA VAL A 108 -13.70 1.60 10.28
C VAL A 108 -13.26 2.13 11.63
N ARG A 109 -13.58 1.41 12.72
CA ARG A 109 -13.15 1.76 14.06
C ARG A 109 -11.62 1.88 14.16
N SER A 110 -10.89 0.88 13.65
CA SER A 110 -9.43 0.89 13.63
C SER A 110 -8.87 2.07 12.84
N LYS A 111 -9.44 2.37 11.66
CA LYS A 111 -9.07 3.55 10.86
C LYS A 111 -9.23 4.84 11.66
N ILE A 112 -10.41 5.06 12.27
CA ILE A 112 -10.70 6.30 13.02
C ILE A 112 -9.80 6.44 14.25
N ILE A 113 -9.53 5.33 14.96
CA ILE A 113 -8.57 5.33 16.07
C ILE A 113 -7.18 5.74 15.58
N ASN A 114 -6.71 5.18 14.47
CA ASN A 114 -5.41 5.55 13.89
C ASN A 114 -5.39 7.02 13.42
N GLN A 115 -6.48 7.55 12.89
CA GLN A 115 -6.61 8.99 12.56
C GLN A 115 -6.46 9.86 13.81
N ALA A 116 -7.15 9.52 14.90
CA ALA A 116 -7.04 10.23 16.17
C ALA A 116 -5.59 10.23 16.70
N LYS A 117 -4.95 9.06 16.68
CA LYS A 117 -3.56 8.89 17.12
C LYS A 117 -2.56 9.61 16.22
N THR A 118 -2.80 9.67 14.91
CA THR A 118 -1.99 10.48 13.99
C THR A 118 -2.00 11.96 14.39
N LEU A 119 -3.17 12.52 14.70
CA LEU A 119 -3.27 13.89 15.16
C LEU A 119 -2.60 14.09 16.53
N GLU A 120 -2.74 13.14 17.44
CA GLU A 120 -2.08 13.17 18.76
C GLU A 120 -0.55 13.17 18.62
N LEU A 121 0.03 12.27 17.80
CA LEU A 121 1.46 12.20 17.52
C LEU A 121 2.02 13.49 16.90
N LEU A 122 1.20 14.20 16.13
CA LEU A 122 1.56 15.50 15.54
C LEU A 122 1.24 16.70 16.42
N ASN A 123 0.76 16.47 17.67
CA ASN A 123 0.41 17.50 18.65
C ASN A 123 -0.69 18.47 18.17
N PHE A 124 -1.68 17.98 17.43
CA PHE A 124 -2.88 18.73 17.07
C PHE A 124 -3.86 18.90 18.27
N ASP A 125 -4.95 19.65 18.07
CA ASP A 125 -5.92 19.95 19.15
C ASP A 125 -6.53 18.67 19.74
N SER A 126 -6.32 18.47 21.05
CA SER A 126 -6.84 17.30 21.78
C SER A 126 -8.37 17.17 21.72
N ARG A 127 -9.12 18.27 21.56
CA ARG A 127 -10.58 18.24 21.39
C ARG A 127 -10.99 17.55 20.09
N VAL A 128 -10.19 17.70 19.02
CA VAL A 128 -10.41 17.01 17.74
C VAL A 128 -10.08 15.53 17.88
N VAL A 129 -8.99 15.20 18.59
CA VAL A 129 -8.62 13.82 18.94
C VAL A 129 -9.76 13.13 19.71
N ASP A 130 -10.27 13.76 20.78
CA ASP A 130 -11.37 13.23 21.58
C ASP A 130 -12.66 13.02 20.76
N ASN A 131 -12.95 13.96 19.83
CA ASN A 131 -14.08 13.84 18.91
C ASN A 131 -13.95 12.61 17.99
N LEU A 132 -12.76 12.38 17.41
CA LEU A 132 -12.51 11.19 16.59
C LEU A 132 -12.64 9.90 17.41
N ILE A 133 -12.13 9.86 18.64
CA ILE A 133 -12.31 8.72 19.54
C ILE A 133 -13.80 8.47 19.85
N SER A 134 -14.58 9.55 20.04
CA SER A 134 -16.04 9.43 20.20
C SER A 134 -16.70 8.84 18.95
N TYR A 135 -16.30 9.25 17.74
CA TYR A 135 -16.78 8.63 16.51
C TYR A 135 -16.43 7.15 16.45
N ALA A 136 -15.17 6.77 16.72
CA ALA A 136 -14.73 5.37 16.72
C ALA A 136 -15.58 4.49 17.66
N ASN A 137 -15.89 4.99 18.87
CA ASN A 137 -16.70 4.29 19.86
C ASN A 137 -18.18 4.18 19.48
N SER A 138 -18.67 5.06 18.59
CA SER A 138 -20.07 5.11 18.15
C SER A 138 -20.31 4.51 16.76
N VAL A 139 -19.31 3.83 16.17
CA VAL A 139 -19.48 3.11 14.89
C VAL A 139 -20.45 1.96 15.08
N GLU A 140 -21.59 2.02 14.37
CA GLU A 140 -22.61 0.98 14.34
C GLU A 140 -22.21 -0.17 13.39
N ILE A 141 -22.93 -1.30 13.49
CA ILE A 141 -22.70 -2.43 12.59
C ILE A 141 -22.83 -1.94 11.14
N ASP A 142 -21.85 -2.31 10.30
CA ASP A 142 -21.76 -1.93 8.88
C ASP A 142 -21.65 -0.41 8.64
N ASP A 143 -21.27 0.35 9.69
CA ASP A 143 -21.16 1.81 9.71
C ASP A 143 -22.42 2.53 9.16
N LEU A 144 -23.61 2.06 9.51
CA LEU A 144 -24.89 2.58 8.99
C LEU A 144 -25.05 4.10 9.20
N SER A 145 -24.42 4.66 10.23
CA SER A 145 -24.42 6.11 10.51
C SER A 145 -23.30 6.86 9.78
N ASN A 146 -22.52 6.21 8.89
CA ASN A 146 -21.46 6.79 8.08
C ASN A 146 -20.40 7.57 8.89
N LYS A 147 -20.01 7.02 10.03
CA LYS A 147 -18.98 7.63 10.91
C LYS A 147 -17.62 7.75 10.24
N GLU A 148 -17.31 6.82 9.33
CA GLU A 148 -16.11 6.86 8.51
C GLU A 148 -15.96 8.19 7.77
N SER A 149 -17.00 8.61 7.06
CA SER A 149 -17.00 9.84 6.27
C SER A 149 -16.92 11.10 7.14
N PHE A 150 -17.66 11.12 8.27
CA PHE A 150 -17.61 12.24 9.22
C PHE A 150 -16.22 12.35 9.86
N ALA A 151 -15.65 11.24 10.30
CA ALA A 151 -14.32 11.20 10.88
C ALA A 151 -13.25 11.64 9.87
N ALA A 152 -13.30 11.13 8.63
CA ALA A 152 -12.38 11.52 7.59
C ALA A 152 -12.41 13.03 7.30
N LYS A 153 -13.59 13.65 7.26
CA LYS A 153 -13.73 15.09 7.09
C LYS A 153 -13.10 15.88 8.23
N VAL A 154 -13.36 15.49 9.48
CA VAL A 154 -12.79 16.15 10.67
C VAL A 154 -11.28 16.00 10.68
N TYR A 155 -10.80 14.78 10.45
CA TYR A 155 -9.38 14.43 10.40
C TYR A 155 -8.61 15.23 9.36
N PHE A 156 -9.05 15.22 8.10
CA PHE A 156 -8.32 15.91 7.03
C PHE A 156 -8.43 17.44 7.16
N ASN A 157 -9.52 17.97 7.68
CA ASN A 157 -9.62 19.42 7.96
C ASN A 157 -8.61 19.85 9.02
N GLU A 158 -8.38 19.02 10.04
CA GLU A 158 -7.39 19.32 11.06
C GLU A 158 -5.96 19.12 10.54
N LEU A 159 -5.68 17.99 9.91
CA LEU A 159 -4.35 17.63 9.44
C LEU A 159 -3.85 18.53 8.31
N MET A 160 -4.70 18.87 7.33
CA MET A 160 -4.34 19.53 6.07
C MET A 160 -4.95 20.94 5.93
N GLY A 161 -5.80 21.34 6.87
CA GLY A 161 -6.53 22.62 6.83
C GLY A 161 -7.90 22.51 6.16
N VAL A 162 -8.78 23.46 6.49
CA VAL A 162 -10.21 23.47 6.10
C VAL A 162 -10.48 23.60 4.59
N THR A 163 -9.48 24.05 3.83
CA THR A 163 -9.57 24.15 2.36
C THR A 163 -9.15 22.89 1.63
N PHE A 164 -8.62 21.92 2.38
CA PHE A 164 -8.20 20.65 1.80
C PHE A 164 -9.41 19.83 1.34
N SER A 165 -9.30 19.27 0.14
CA SER A 165 -10.27 18.34 -0.42
C SER A 165 -9.54 17.18 -1.08
N ARG A 166 -9.83 15.95 -0.64
CA ARG A 166 -9.36 14.74 -1.33
C ARG A 166 -9.88 14.72 -2.77
N GLY A 167 -9.02 14.27 -3.70
CA GLY A 167 -9.35 14.24 -5.13
C GLY A 167 -9.19 15.56 -5.88
N ASN A 168 -8.82 16.67 -5.21
CA ASN A 168 -8.40 17.87 -5.89
C ASN A 168 -6.95 17.74 -6.39
N GLU A 169 -6.76 17.58 -7.69
CA GLU A 169 -5.44 17.40 -8.34
C GLU A 169 -4.53 18.64 -8.23
N GLU A 170 -5.07 19.81 -7.92
CA GLU A 170 -4.28 21.04 -7.73
C GLU A 170 -3.56 21.05 -6.38
N ILE A 171 -3.98 20.22 -5.44
CA ILE A 171 -3.38 20.10 -4.11
C ILE A 171 -2.26 19.08 -4.17
N LEU A 172 -1.01 19.55 -4.11
CA LEU A 172 0.21 18.76 -4.29
C LEU A 172 0.23 17.44 -3.48
N ILE A 173 -0.10 17.49 -2.19
CA ILE A 173 -0.06 16.33 -1.29
C ILE A 173 -1.06 15.24 -1.70
N ASN A 174 -2.13 15.55 -2.45
CA ASN A 174 -3.05 14.55 -2.95
C ASN A 174 -2.37 13.59 -3.93
N GLY A 175 -1.49 14.08 -4.79
CA GLY A 175 -0.71 13.23 -5.69
C GLY A 175 0.18 12.24 -4.95
N ALA A 176 0.83 12.68 -3.87
CA ALA A 176 1.66 11.82 -3.03
C ALA A 176 0.82 10.79 -2.25
N LEU A 177 -0.32 11.20 -1.69
CA LEU A 177 -1.27 10.31 -1.01
C LEU A 177 -1.84 9.26 -1.97
N ASP A 178 -2.26 9.68 -3.19
CA ASP A 178 -2.81 8.76 -4.19
C ASP A 178 -1.77 7.73 -4.64
N TYR A 179 -0.52 8.16 -4.85
CA TYR A 179 0.59 7.25 -5.14
C TYR A 179 0.82 6.26 -4.01
N ALA A 180 0.93 6.75 -2.77
CA ALA A 180 1.19 5.90 -1.61
C ALA A 180 0.06 4.89 -1.36
N TYR A 181 -1.21 5.32 -1.43
CA TYR A 181 -2.34 4.40 -1.31
C TYR A 181 -2.36 3.36 -2.42
N ALA A 182 -2.04 3.75 -3.67
CA ALA A 182 -2.01 2.81 -4.77
C ALA A 182 -0.92 1.74 -4.61
N ILE A 183 0.26 2.08 -4.06
CA ILE A 183 1.32 1.11 -3.73
C ILE A 183 0.83 0.12 -2.66
N ILE A 184 0.30 0.61 -1.53
CA ILE A 184 -0.21 -0.26 -0.46
C ILE A 184 -1.37 -1.14 -0.95
N ARG A 185 -2.32 -0.56 -1.70
CA ARG A 185 -3.44 -1.29 -2.32
C ARG A 185 -2.95 -2.42 -3.25
N SER A 186 -1.93 -2.14 -4.05
CA SER A 186 -1.34 -3.12 -4.95
C SER A 186 -0.70 -4.29 -4.21
N MET A 187 -0.03 -4.02 -3.09
CA MET A 187 0.53 -5.06 -2.22
C MET A 187 -0.58 -5.92 -1.57
N ILE A 188 -1.64 -5.29 -1.06
CA ILE A 188 -2.82 -6.00 -0.51
C ILE A 188 -3.44 -6.88 -1.58
N ALA A 189 -3.67 -6.36 -2.79
CA ALA A 189 -4.26 -7.10 -3.91
C ALA A 189 -3.38 -8.30 -4.30
N LYS A 190 -2.06 -8.11 -4.44
CA LYS A 190 -1.11 -9.20 -4.70
C LYS A 190 -1.23 -10.33 -3.69
N VAL A 191 -1.18 -10.01 -2.41
CA VAL A 191 -1.25 -11.02 -1.33
C VAL A 191 -2.61 -11.69 -1.32
N GLY A 192 -3.69 -10.93 -1.48
CA GLY A 192 -5.05 -11.45 -1.52
C GLY A 192 -5.28 -12.42 -2.67
N ILE A 193 -4.85 -12.08 -3.88
CA ILE A 193 -4.89 -12.97 -5.05
C ILE A 193 -4.07 -14.24 -4.77
N GLY A 194 -2.88 -14.10 -4.18
CA GLY A 194 -2.04 -15.23 -3.76
C GLY A 194 -2.70 -16.13 -2.71
N CYS A 195 -3.61 -15.60 -1.90
CA CYS A 195 -4.45 -16.35 -0.96
C CYS A 195 -5.74 -16.92 -1.59
N GLY A 196 -6.00 -16.65 -2.87
CA GLY A 196 -7.18 -17.10 -3.60
C GLY A 196 -8.43 -16.22 -3.40
N LEU A 197 -8.25 -15.02 -2.84
CA LEU A 197 -9.33 -14.04 -2.69
C LEU A 197 -9.67 -13.39 -4.03
N ASN A 198 -10.95 -13.11 -4.25
CA ASN A 198 -11.43 -12.32 -5.37
C ASN A 198 -11.50 -10.84 -4.97
N MET A 199 -10.72 -9.99 -5.63
CA MET A 199 -10.62 -8.57 -5.28
C MET A 199 -11.88 -7.77 -5.62
N HIS A 200 -12.74 -8.22 -6.55
CA HIS A 200 -14.01 -7.56 -6.86
C HIS A 200 -15.03 -7.66 -5.71
N LEU A 201 -14.93 -8.72 -4.88
CA LEU A 201 -15.87 -8.96 -3.79
C LEU A 201 -15.39 -8.28 -2.52
N GLY A 202 -15.74 -7.00 -2.35
CA GLY A 202 -15.47 -6.25 -1.12
C GLY A 202 -16.34 -6.72 0.07
N ILE A 203 -15.93 -6.29 1.25
CA ILE A 203 -16.69 -6.43 2.49
C ILE A 203 -17.82 -5.39 2.49
N HIS A 204 -17.47 -4.15 2.22
CA HIS A 204 -18.35 -2.98 2.19
C HIS A 204 -18.42 -2.34 0.79
N HIS A 205 -17.29 -2.06 0.15
CA HIS A 205 -17.26 -1.47 -1.19
C HIS A 205 -17.83 -2.44 -2.23
N LYS A 206 -18.77 -1.94 -3.04
CA LYS A 206 -19.52 -2.72 -4.07
C LYS A 206 -19.65 -1.93 -5.37
N ASN A 207 -18.62 -1.15 -5.71
CA ASN A 207 -18.60 -0.42 -6.97
C ASN A 207 -18.34 -1.39 -8.14
N GLU A 208 -19.26 -1.46 -9.10
CA GLU A 208 -19.18 -2.35 -10.27
C GLU A 208 -18.03 -2.01 -11.23
N TYR A 209 -17.52 -0.78 -11.18
CA TYR A 209 -16.39 -0.31 -11.99
C TYR A 209 -15.05 -0.44 -11.28
N ASN A 210 -15.03 -0.98 -10.06
CA ASN A 210 -13.80 -1.12 -9.28
C ASN A 210 -13.39 -2.59 -9.16
N ASP A 211 -12.28 -2.94 -9.78
CA ASP A 211 -11.74 -4.29 -9.75
C ASP A 211 -11.11 -4.68 -8.39
N TYR A 212 -10.95 -3.71 -7.48
CA TYR A 212 -10.21 -3.85 -6.23
C TYR A 212 -11.02 -3.48 -4.98
N ASN A 213 -12.35 -3.65 -5.01
CA ASN A 213 -13.24 -3.35 -3.88
C ASN A 213 -12.72 -3.92 -2.55
N LEU A 214 -12.26 -5.19 -2.54
CA LEU A 214 -11.73 -5.82 -1.34
C LEU A 214 -10.41 -5.17 -0.86
N ALA A 215 -9.53 -4.82 -1.80
CA ALA A 215 -8.28 -4.17 -1.42
C ALA A 215 -8.52 -2.77 -0.86
N ASP A 216 -9.56 -2.07 -1.37
CA ASP A 216 -9.99 -0.77 -0.84
C ASP A 216 -10.61 -0.88 0.55
N ASP A 217 -11.28 -1.98 0.88
CA ASP A 217 -11.73 -2.25 2.25
C ASP A 217 -10.56 -2.55 3.19
N LEU A 218 -9.63 -3.40 2.74
CA LEU A 218 -8.52 -3.87 3.58
C LEU A 218 -7.43 -2.81 3.80
N ILE A 219 -7.31 -1.80 2.95
CA ILE A 219 -6.32 -0.73 3.12
C ILE A 219 -6.69 0.25 4.25
N GLU A 220 -7.97 0.36 4.62
CA GLU A 220 -8.46 1.41 5.50
C GLU A 220 -7.69 1.57 6.82
N PRO A 221 -7.30 0.50 7.55
CA PRO A 221 -6.50 0.63 8.76
C PRO A 221 -5.08 1.15 8.53
N PHE A 222 -4.54 1.00 7.31
CA PHE A 222 -3.21 1.48 6.94
C PHE A 222 -3.20 2.93 6.47
N ARG A 223 -4.36 3.48 6.01
CA ARG A 223 -4.40 4.86 5.48
C ARG A 223 -3.82 5.90 6.43
N PRO A 224 -4.14 5.93 7.74
CA PRO A 224 -3.55 6.93 8.62
C PRO A 224 -2.05 6.79 8.83
N ILE A 225 -1.50 5.58 8.70
CA ILE A 225 -0.04 5.35 8.71
C ILE A 225 0.60 6.00 7.48
N VAL A 226 -0.03 5.81 6.32
CA VAL A 226 0.38 6.46 5.07
C VAL A 226 0.24 7.97 5.17
N ASP A 227 -0.88 8.47 5.73
CA ASP A 227 -1.14 9.90 5.88
C ASP A 227 -0.06 10.57 6.72
N LEU A 228 0.31 9.98 7.86
CA LEU A 228 1.38 10.47 8.72
C LEU A 228 2.71 10.53 7.97
N TYR A 229 3.05 9.47 7.25
CA TYR A 229 4.29 9.40 6.50
C TYR A 229 4.34 10.46 5.40
N VAL A 230 3.31 10.53 4.57
CA VAL A 230 3.22 11.49 3.46
C VAL A 230 3.14 12.93 3.96
N TYR A 231 2.41 13.18 5.05
CA TYR A 231 2.36 14.52 5.67
C TYR A 231 3.76 15.02 6.04
N LYS A 232 4.55 14.18 6.71
CA LYS A 232 5.93 14.52 7.09
C LYS A 232 6.86 14.61 5.87
N LEU A 233 6.71 13.72 4.88
CA LEU A 233 7.52 13.69 3.65
C LEU A 233 7.32 14.96 2.82
N MET A 234 6.09 15.46 2.73
CA MET A 234 5.72 16.58 1.87
C MET A 234 5.76 17.93 2.59
N GLU A 235 6.20 17.97 3.86
CA GLU A 235 6.27 19.21 4.63
C GLU A 235 7.31 20.17 4.03
N GLY A 236 6.83 21.33 3.53
CA GLY A 236 7.67 22.36 2.91
C GLY A 236 8.05 22.09 1.46
N GLU A 237 7.58 21.00 0.85
CA GLU A 237 7.87 20.67 -0.54
C GLU A 237 6.95 21.41 -1.52
N GLU A 238 7.52 21.84 -2.64
CA GLU A 238 6.79 22.58 -3.69
C GLU A 238 6.33 21.69 -4.86
N PHE A 239 6.88 20.48 -4.99
CA PHE A 239 6.55 19.53 -6.07
C PHE A 239 6.74 18.08 -5.63
N PHE A 240 5.97 17.19 -6.23
CA PHE A 240 6.08 15.75 -6.01
C PHE A 240 7.06 15.12 -7.01
N SER A 241 8.26 14.79 -6.56
CA SER A 241 9.39 14.33 -7.38
C SER A 241 9.53 12.80 -7.40
N SER A 242 10.50 12.29 -8.18
CA SER A 242 10.85 10.88 -8.20
C SER A 242 11.48 10.42 -6.88
N SER A 243 12.26 11.29 -6.21
CA SER A 243 12.79 10.97 -4.87
C SER A 243 11.67 10.70 -3.87
N HIS A 244 10.62 11.54 -3.85
CA HIS A 244 9.46 11.32 -2.98
C HIS A 244 8.74 9.99 -3.28
N ARG A 245 8.66 9.56 -4.56
CA ARG A 245 8.10 8.26 -4.91
C ARG A 245 8.93 7.09 -4.38
N LYS A 246 10.26 7.21 -4.42
CA LYS A 246 11.18 6.23 -3.80
C LYS A 246 10.98 6.16 -2.29
N ASP A 247 10.92 7.32 -1.62
CA ASP A 247 10.69 7.39 -0.18
C ASP A 247 9.34 6.75 0.20
N ILE A 248 8.29 6.96 -0.60
CA ILE A 248 6.99 6.30 -0.39
C ILE A 248 7.10 4.78 -0.53
N ILE A 249 7.87 4.27 -1.48
CA ILE A 249 8.13 2.82 -1.58
C ILE A 249 8.91 2.33 -0.36
N ASN A 250 9.84 3.13 0.17
CA ASN A 250 10.59 2.82 1.38
C ASN A 250 9.72 2.71 2.63
N LEU A 251 8.52 3.28 2.64
CA LEU A 251 7.54 3.05 3.70
C LEU A 251 7.31 1.55 3.98
N LEU A 252 7.33 0.71 2.94
CA LEU A 252 7.12 -0.73 3.09
C LEU A 252 8.23 -1.43 3.89
N TYR A 253 9.41 -0.83 4.00
CA TYR A 253 10.55 -1.33 4.78
C TYR A 253 10.64 -0.74 6.19
N LYS A 254 9.85 0.29 6.51
CA LYS A 254 9.77 0.82 7.87
C LYS A 254 9.20 -0.23 8.82
N LYS A 255 9.72 -0.25 10.05
CA LYS A 255 9.32 -1.22 11.06
C LYS A 255 8.01 -0.85 11.74
N ILE A 256 7.26 -1.88 12.07
CA ILE A 256 6.04 -1.80 12.87
C ILE A 256 6.01 -2.96 13.86
N LEU A 257 5.64 -2.69 15.09
CA LEU A 257 5.31 -3.76 16.04
C LEU A 257 3.90 -4.26 15.71
N TYR A 258 3.82 -5.46 15.13
CA TYR A 258 2.57 -6.10 14.72
C TYR A 258 2.55 -7.55 15.19
N LYS A 259 1.47 -7.96 15.87
CA LYS A 259 1.33 -9.29 16.50
C LYS A 259 2.51 -9.66 17.44
N GLY A 260 3.04 -8.66 18.15
CA GLY A 260 4.17 -8.83 19.05
C GLY A 260 5.54 -9.03 18.36
N LEU A 261 5.60 -8.88 17.05
CA LEU A 261 6.83 -8.98 16.24
C LEU A 261 7.19 -7.63 15.64
N ASN A 262 8.46 -7.25 15.72
CA ASN A 262 8.98 -6.07 15.01
C ASN A 262 9.33 -6.48 13.57
N ILE A 263 8.43 -6.16 12.63
CA ILE A 263 8.50 -6.56 11.21
C ILE A 263 8.34 -5.35 10.30
N ASP A 264 8.68 -5.51 9.03
CA ASP A 264 8.46 -4.47 8.02
C ASP A 264 6.96 -4.26 7.76
N ILE A 265 6.54 -3.03 7.44
CA ILE A 265 5.14 -2.73 7.08
C ILE A 265 4.66 -3.63 5.93
N GLY A 266 5.51 -3.88 4.92
CA GLY A 266 5.20 -4.84 3.85
C GLY A 266 4.88 -6.25 4.38
N GLN A 267 5.66 -6.72 5.35
CA GLN A 267 5.40 -8.01 6.00
C GLN A 267 4.12 -7.97 6.88
N ALA A 268 3.85 -6.84 7.55
CA ALA A 268 2.60 -6.67 8.31
C ALA A 268 1.36 -6.73 7.40
N ILE A 269 1.44 -6.14 6.19
CA ILE A 269 0.39 -6.26 5.17
C ILE A 269 0.18 -7.73 4.80
N VAL A 270 1.25 -8.48 4.56
CA VAL A 270 1.18 -9.93 4.23
C VAL A 270 0.45 -10.69 5.34
N GLU A 271 0.86 -10.49 6.59
CA GLU A 271 0.26 -11.17 7.75
C GLU A 271 -1.21 -10.77 8.00
N TYR A 272 -1.54 -9.49 7.79
CA TYR A 272 -2.90 -8.98 7.89
C TYR A 272 -3.84 -9.61 6.84
N VAL A 273 -3.44 -9.59 5.57
CA VAL A 273 -4.24 -10.16 4.48
C VAL A 273 -4.37 -11.68 4.59
N LYS A 274 -3.31 -12.38 5.02
CA LYS A 274 -3.37 -13.83 5.32
C LYS A 274 -4.33 -14.13 6.46
N SER A 275 -4.36 -13.29 7.50
CA SER A 275 -5.31 -13.44 8.62
C SER A 275 -6.74 -13.25 8.16
N PHE A 276 -7.00 -12.26 7.29
CA PHE A 276 -8.30 -12.08 6.65
C PHE A 276 -8.70 -13.30 5.80
N ALA A 277 -7.80 -13.80 4.95
CA ALA A 277 -8.07 -14.99 4.13
C ALA A 277 -8.37 -16.23 5.00
N LYS A 278 -7.72 -16.36 6.15
CA LYS A 278 -7.99 -17.41 7.11
C LYS A 278 -9.35 -17.23 7.78
N LEU A 279 -9.70 -16.01 8.19
CA LEU A 279 -11.03 -15.69 8.72
C LEU A 279 -12.15 -16.07 7.74
N VAL A 280 -12.01 -15.66 6.47
CA VAL A 280 -12.99 -16.00 5.41
C VAL A 280 -13.14 -17.51 5.25
N ARG A 281 -12.05 -18.26 5.33
CA ARG A 281 -12.06 -19.72 5.10
C ARG A 281 -12.57 -20.52 6.29
N GLU A 282 -12.22 -20.12 7.51
CA GLU A 282 -12.39 -20.92 8.73
C GLU A 282 -13.43 -20.33 9.69
N ASN A 283 -13.81 -19.07 9.49
CA ASN A 283 -14.77 -18.31 10.34
C ASN A 283 -14.37 -18.29 11.84
N GLU A 284 -13.10 -18.45 12.18
CA GLU A 284 -12.62 -18.70 13.55
C GLU A 284 -11.46 -17.81 14.00
N ASN A 285 -11.13 -16.70 13.32
CA ASN A 285 -9.98 -15.88 13.70
C ASN A 285 -10.36 -14.44 14.03
N THR A 286 -9.64 -13.91 15.01
CA THR A 286 -9.56 -12.46 15.22
C THR A 286 -8.51 -11.86 14.30
N ILE A 287 -8.80 -10.72 13.70
CA ILE A 287 -7.84 -9.92 12.95
C ILE A 287 -7.28 -8.86 13.90
N GLU A 288 -5.97 -8.78 13.99
CA GLU A 288 -5.27 -7.65 14.59
C GLU A 288 -5.09 -6.58 13.53
N TYR A 289 -5.37 -5.32 13.89
CA TYR A 289 -5.23 -4.18 12.98
C TYR A 289 -3.91 -3.47 13.24
N PRO A 290 -3.27 -2.89 12.18
CA PRO A 290 -2.08 -2.09 12.36
C PRO A 290 -2.39 -0.85 13.20
N ASN A 291 -1.44 -0.44 14.04
CA ASN A 291 -1.55 0.73 14.89
C ASN A 291 -0.43 1.72 14.54
N VAL A 292 -0.81 2.97 14.25
CA VAL A 292 0.14 4.01 13.85
C VAL A 292 1.19 4.30 14.93
N GLU A 293 0.87 4.19 16.22
CA GLU A 293 1.82 4.37 17.32
C GLU A 293 2.94 3.34 17.35
N ASN A 294 2.70 2.17 16.75
CA ASN A 294 3.65 1.07 16.72
C ASN A 294 4.64 1.15 15.56
N VAL A 295 4.62 2.23 14.78
CA VAL A 295 5.50 2.42 13.65
C VAL A 295 6.73 3.23 14.07
N GLU A 296 7.95 2.78 13.73
CA GLU A 296 9.20 3.42 14.17
C GLU A 296 9.31 4.90 13.80
N PHE A 297 8.68 5.33 12.72
CA PHE A 297 8.71 6.73 12.31
C PHE A 297 7.70 7.63 13.03
N ALA A 298 6.87 7.11 13.92
CA ALA A 298 5.84 7.92 14.57
C ALA A 298 6.44 9.00 15.46
N ASP A 299 7.53 8.69 16.20
CA ASP A 299 8.15 9.56 17.21
C ASP A 299 9.41 10.31 16.74
N GLU A 300 10.05 9.91 15.62
CA GLU A 300 11.35 10.43 15.22
C GLU A 300 11.24 11.59 14.22
N ARG A 301 12.20 12.54 14.29
CA ARG A 301 12.48 13.44 13.16
C ARG A 301 12.97 12.58 12.01
N PHE A 302 12.17 12.51 10.94
CA PHE A 302 12.51 11.73 9.76
C PHE A 302 13.89 12.12 9.22
N VAL A 303 14.79 11.16 9.23
CA VAL A 303 15.88 11.10 8.28
C VAL A 303 15.38 10.16 7.19
N PHE A 304 15.08 10.69 6.02
CA PHE A 304 14.83 9.87 4.85
C PHE A 304 16.16 9.26 4.43
N ASP A 305 16.46 8.07 4.93
CA ASP A 305 17.62 7.33 4.46
C ASP A 305 17.31 6.84 3.04
N HIS A 306 18.07 7.33 2.10
CA HIS A 306 18.02 6.91 0.69
C HIS A 306 18.56 5.47 0.53
N TYR A 307 17.97 4.50 1.19
CA TYR A 307 18.42 3.10 1.16
C TYR A 307 18.26 2.40 -0.19
N ILE A 308 17.63 3.07 -1.18
CA ILE A 308 17.52 2.53 -2.54
C ILE A 308 18.66 3.01 -3.46
N ASP A 309 19.45 3.99 -3.06
CA ASP A 309 20.54 4.52 -3.89
C ASP A 309 21.65 3.50 -4.23
N ASP A 310 21.75 2.41 -3.49
CA ASP A 310 22.68 1.33 -3.83
C ASP A 310 22.21 0.41 -4.97
N TYR A 311 20.94 0.57 -5.47
CA TYR A 311 20.36 -0.35 -6.45
C TYR A 311 19.71 0.30 -7.66
N ILE A 312 19.63 1.62 -7.72
CA ILE A 312 19.09 2.33 -8.87
C ILE A 312 20.22 3.20 -9.41
N PHE A 313 20.47 3.07 -10.70
CA PHE A 313 21.42 3.88 -11.42
C PHE A 313 21.27 5.34 -11.01
N THR A 314 22.10 5.81 -10.08
CA THR A 314 22.31 7.22 -9.85
C THR A 314 22.77 7.83 -11.15
N GLU A 315 22.31 9.05 -11.42
CA GLU A 315 22.64 9.84 -12.57
C GLU A 315 24.06 9.60 -13.04
N VAL A 316 24.21 9.16 -14.27
CA VAL A 316 25.46 9.36 -14.99
C VAL A 316 25.61 10.86 -15.04
N GLU A 317 26.57 11.41 -14.27
CA GLU A 317 27.06 12.75 -14.46
C GLU A 317 27.23 12.94 -15.96
N ARG A 318 26.42 13.82 -16.55
CA ARG A 318 26.70 14.35 -17.86
C ARG A 318 27.89 15.26 -17.70
N ASP A 319 29.07 14.64 -17.63
CA ASP A 319 30.27 15.38 -17.95
C ASP A 319 30.17 15.78 -19.42
N GLU A 320 30.31 17.07 -19.61
CA GLU A 320 30.43 17.89 -20.79
C GLU A 320 31.04 17.15 -21.99
N LEU A 321 30.29 17.16 -23.08
CA LEU A 321 30.83 17.29 -24.46
C LEU A 321 29.90 18.16 -25.31
#